data_a64dbb16df604aae0657a9c37c495914
#
_entry.id   a64dbb16df604aae0657a9c37c495914
#
_cell.length_a   1.000
_cell.length_b   1.000
_cell.length_c   1.000
_cell.angle_alpha   90.00
_cell.angle_beta   90.00
_cell.angle_gamma   90.00
#
_symmetry.space_group_name_H-M   'P 1'
#
loop_
_entity.id
_entity.type
_entity.pdbx_description
1 polymer ?
#
loop_
_entity_poly.entity_id
_entity_poly.type
_entity_poly.pdbx_seq_one_letter_code
_entity_poly.pdbx_strand_id
1 'polypeptide(L)'
;IAAVLSADAEKEQKVAEAVEAALPIMEKMDAGTASEEEIATWQFLDDVAFSTIRNLLGLEELQLAVSGAAPISAELLSWFRAIGVNLCEVYGMSESTGPMTFTVENPKAGTVGPAIPGSEVALAEDGEVVFRGSNVFVGYLSQPEKTAETIIDGWLHSGDIGTLDDDGYLTIVDRKKELIVTAGGKNISPANLEAELKMIDIVGQAAAIGDQRKFVSALLVLDPEVAPIRAQRN
;
A
#
# COMPACT_ATOMS: atom_id res chain seq x y z
N ILE A 1 8.84 -4.06 15.17
CA ILE A 1 7.76 -3.60 16.10
C ILE A 1 7.47 -4.72 17.09
N ALA A 2 7.14 -5.93 16.66
CA ALA A 2 6.88 -7.06 17.56
C ALA A 2 8.03 -7.26 18.58
N ALA A 3 9.30 -7.22 18.17
CA ALA A 3 10.43 -7.39 19.06
C ALA A 3 10.58 -6.25 20.11
N VAL A 4 10.09 -5.06 19.82
CA VAL A 4 10.13 -3.89 20.74
C VAL A 4 8.97 -3.93 21.72
N LEU A 5 7.80 -4.42 21.30
CA LEU A 5 6.58 -4.47 22.14
C LEU A 5 6.44 -5.80 22.91
N SER A 6 7.00 -6.91 22.40
CA SER A 6 6.81 -8.25 22.97
C SER A 6 7.50 -8.52 24.33
N ALA A 7 8.27 -7.56 24.86
CA ALA A 7 8.92 -7.70 26.16
C ALA A 7 7.92 -7.64 27.35
N ASP A 8 6.68 -7.14 27.14
CA ASP A 8 5.68 -6.96 28.18
C ASP A 8 4.27 -7.07 27.56
N ALA A 9 3.62 -8.21 27.79
CA ALA A 9 2.30 -8.52 27.23
C ALA A 9 1.21 -7.49 27.62
N GLU A 10 1.32 -6.87 28.80
CA GLU A 10 0.37 -5.82 29.23
C GLU A 10 0.56 -4.54 28.39
N LYS A 11 1.80 -4.20 28.06
CA LYS A 11 2.10 -3.03 27.19
C LYS A 11 1.66 -3.29 25.77
N GLU A 12 1.91 -4.51 25.25
CA GLU A 12 1.49 -4.91 23.91
C GLU A 12 -0.04 -4.76 23.76
N GLN A 13 -0.80 -5.25 24.75
CA GLN A 13 -2.25 -5.13 24.75
C GLN A 13 -2.72 -3.66 24.81
N LYS A 14 -2.13 -2.83 25.68
CA LYS A 14 -2.49 -1.41 25.78
C LYS A 14 -2.20 -0.63 24.49
N VAL A 15 -1.10 -0.96 23.80
CA VAL A 15 -0.78 -0.36 22.49
C VAL A 15 -1.80 -0.80 21.44
N ALA A 16 -2.17 -2.08 21.41
CA ALA A 16 -3.19 -2.58 20.48
C ALA A 16 -4.54 -1.88 20.71
N GLU A 17 -4.98 -1.75 21.95
CA GLU A 17 -6.22 -1.03 22.30
C GLU A 17 -6.16 0.46 21.90
N ALA A 18 -5.02 1.10 22.11
CA ALA A 18 -4.81 2.50 21.71
C ALA A 18 -4.85 2.68 20.18
N VAL A 19 -4.24 1.77 19.43
CA VAL A 19 -4.28 1.78 17.96
C VAL A 19 -5.70 1.53 17.45
N GLU A 20 -6.43 0.54 18.02
CA GLU A 20 -7.80 0.25 17.64
C GLU A 20 -8.71 1.47 17.87
N ALA A 21 -8.51 2.21 18.96
CA ALA A 21 -9.25 3.46 19.21
C ALA A 21 -8.85 4.59 18.25
N ALA A 22 -7.58 4.66 17.83
CA ALA A 22 -7.08 5.72 16.98
C ALA A 22 -7.45 5.54 15.48
N LEU A 23 -7.59 4.30 14.99
CA LEU A 23 -7.86 4.01 13.58
C LEU A 23 -9.06 4.78 13.02
N PRO A 24 -10.28 4.72 13.60
CA PRO A 24 -11.43 5.44 13.07
C PRO A 24 -11.29 6.97 13.19
N ILE A 25 -10.52 7.45 14.15
CA ILE A 25 -10.24 8.89 14.30
C ILE A 25 -9.31 9.34 13.18
N MET A 26 -8.26 8.56 12.91
CA MET A 26 -7.30 8.89 11.86
C MET A 26 -7.94 8.91 10.47
N GLU A 27 -8.83 7.97 10.16
CA GLU A 27 -9.61 7.98 8.92
C GLU A 27 -10.41 9.28 8.74
N LYS A 28 -11.03 9.77 9.82
CA LYS A 28 -11.75 11.06 9.81
C LYS A 28 -10.81 12.26 9.72
N MET A 29 -9.63 12.19 10.34
CA MET A 29 -8.61 13.23 10.25
C MET A 29 -8.09 13.32 8.81
N ASP A 30 -7.81 12.20 8.17
CA ASP A 30 -7.38 12.12 6.78
C ASP A 30 -8.45 12.63 5.81
N ALA A 31 -9.73 12.39 6.12
CA ALA A 31 -10.86 12.92 5.35
C ALA A 31 -11.23 14.38 5.69
N GLY A 32 -10.56 15.01 6.67
CA GLY A 32 -10.89 16.36 7.13
C GLY A 32 -12.26 16.49 7.83
N THR A 33 -12.80 15.38 8.37
CA THR A 33 -14.14 15.31 8.99
C THR A 33 -14.11 15.02 10.49
N ALA A 34 -12.91 14.90 11.09
CA ALA A 34 -12.77 14.66 12.53
C ALA A 34 -13.27 15.86 13.35
N SER A 35 -14.00 15.59 14.44
CA SER A 35 -14.39 16.60 15.42
C SER A 35 -13.22 17.03 16.29
N GLU A 36 -13.34 18.18 16.97
CA GLU A 36 -12.35 18.67 17.92
C GLU A 36 -12.11 17.65 19.07
N GLU A 37 -13.16 16.96 19.52
CA GLU A 37 -13.07 15.94 20.56
C GLU A 37 -12.31 14.70 20.08
N GLU A 38 -12.50 14.26 18.84
CA GLU A 38 -11.77 13.15 18.22
C GLU A 38 -10.29 13.51 18.07
N ILE A 39 -9.99 14.71 17.57
CA ILE A 39 -8.61 15.20 17.44
C ILE A 39 -7.93 15.26 18.82
N ALA A 40 -8.61 15.78 19.85
CA ALA A 40 -8.09 15.82 21.23
C ALA A 40 -7.85 14.41 21.79
N THR A 41 -8.73 13.46 21.48
CA THR A 41 -8.59 12.05 21.88
C THR A 41 -7.34 11.44 21.21
N TRP A 42 -7.15 11.66 19.92
CA TRP A 42 -5.96 11.17 19.23
C TRP A 42 -4.68 11.80 19.79
N GLN A 43 -4.68 13.11 20.06
CA GLN A 43 -3.54 13.80 20.66
C GLN A 43 -3.17 13.21 22.03
N PHE A 44 -4.17 12.90 22.87
CA PHE A 44 -3.93 12.22 24.14
C PHE A 44 -3.28 10.83 23.95
N LEU A 45 -3.76 10.03 22.99
CA LEU A 45 -3.15 8.74 22.67
C LEU A 45 -1.71 8.89 22.13
N ASP A 46 -1.46 9.94 21.37
CA ASP A 46 -0.13 10.28 20.89
C ASP A 46 0.84 10.58 22.03
N ASP A 47 0.44 11.44 22.96
CA ASP A 47 1.24 11.84 24.11
C ASP A 47 1.60 10.66 25.04
N VAL A 48 0.63 9.74 25.26
CA VAL A 48 0.82 8.65 26.23
C VAL A 48 1.41 7.37 25.65
N ALA A 49 1.30 7.15 24.33
CA ALA A 49 1.70 5.90 23.69
C ALA A 49 2.50 6.11 22.40
N PHE A 50 1.93 6.79 21.39
CA PHE A 50 2.46 6.74 20.02
C PHE A 50 3.77 7.50 19.85
N SER A 51 3.95 8.65 20.51
CA SER A 51 5.21 9.38 20.52
C SER A 51 6.37 8.51 21.04
N THR A 52 6.12 7.72 22.09
CA THR A 52 7.11 6.77 22.62
C THR A 52 7.42 5.67 21.59
N ILE A 53 6.44 5.14 20.88
CA ILE A 53 6.63 4.12 19.83
C ILE A 53 7.46 4.71 18.70
N ARG A 54 7.12 5.89 18.20
CA ARG A 54 7.90 6.57 17.16
C ARG A 54 9.34 6.81 17.57
N ASN A 55 9.57 7.24 18.81
CA ASN A 55 10.92 7.45 19.34
C ASN A 55 11.73 6.15 19.39
N LEU A 56 11.14 5.04 19.88
CA LEU A 56 11.79 3.73 19.91
C LEU A 56 12.12 3.18 18.51
N LEU A 57 11.37 3.60 17.49
CA LEU A 57 11.61 3.23 16.09
C LEU A 57 12.54 4.22 15.36
N GLY A 58 12.94 5.34 16.00
CA GLY A 58 13.73 6.39 15.38
C GLY A 58 12.93 7.23 14.36
N LEU A 59 11.61 7.33 14.56
CA LEU A 59 10.68 8.01 13.65
C LEU A 59 10.14 9.34 14.22
N GLU A 60 10.69 9.83 15.31
CA GLU A 60 10.23 11.03 16.02
C GLU A 60 10.33 12.32 15.17
N GLU A 61 11.36 12.39 14.33
CA GLU A 61 11.61 13.54 13.44
C GLU A 61 11.05 13.33 12.01
N LEU A 62 10.37 12.21 11.78
CA LEU A 62 9.84 11.86 10.46
C LEU A 62 8.66 12.75 10.09
N GLN A 63 8.80 13.51 9.01
CA GLN A 63 7.73 14.36 8.48
C GLN A 63 6.86 13.66 7.45
N LEU A 64 7.46 12.75 6.68
CA LEU A 64 6.81 12.01 5.61
C LEU A 64 7.46 10.65 5.46
N ALA A 65 6.64 9.62 5.37
CA ALA A 65 7.04 8.28 4.95
C ALA A 65 6.35 7.91 3.63
N VAL A 66 7.06 7.22 2.76
CA VAL A 66 6.55 6.82 1.45
C VAL A 66 6.78 5.33 1.25
N SER A 67 5.73 4.62 0.86
CA SER A 67 5.81 3.23 0.39
C SER A 67 5.50 3.17 -1.10
N GLY A 68 6.22 2.34 -1.84
CA GLY A 68 6.01 2.18 -3.27
C GLY A 68 6.79 0.99 -3.84
N ALA A 69 6.76 0.83 -5.17
CA ALA A 69 7.35 -0.26 -5.93
C ALA A 69 6.67 -1.64 -5.74
N ALA A 70 6.00 -1.88 -4.62
CA ALA A 70 5.19 -3.06 -4.36
C ALA A 70 3.97 -2.68 -3.52
N PRO A 71 2.86 -3.41 -3.62
CA PRO A 71 1.69 -3.17 -2.77
C PRO A 71 2.01 -3.29 -1.29
N ILE A 72 1.46 -2.39 -0.48
CA ILE A 72 1.40 -2.50 0.98
C ILE A 72 -0.04 -2.80 1.37
N SER A 73 -0.28 -3.60 2.44
CA SER A 73 -1.66 -3.79 2.89
C SER A 73 -2.24 -2.48 3.43
N ALA A 74 -3.50 -2.21 3.12
CA ALA A 74 -4.21 -1.04 3.62
C ALA A 74 -4.24 -1.00 5.16
N GLU A 75 -4.33 -2.18 5.79
CA GLU A 75 -4.31 -2.33 7.25
C GLU A 75 -2.97 -1.86 7.84
N LEU A 76 -1.83 -2.28 7.26
CA LEU A 76 -0.52 -1.85 7.72
C LEU A 76 -0.30 -0.34 7.52
N LEU A 77 -0.75 0.20 6.40
CA LEU A 77 -0.71 1.62 6.14
C LEU A 77 -1.52 2.40 7.17
N SER A 78 -2.77 1.98 7.42
CA SER A 78 -3.65 2.59 8.42
C SER A 78 -3.06 2.49 9.82
N TRP A 79 -2.41 1.37 10.16
CA TRP A 79 -1.73 1.20 11.44
C TRP A 79 -0.61 2.22 11.65
N PHE A 80 0.26 2.42 10.66
CA PHE A 80 1.32 3.43 10.74
C PHE A 80 0.74 4.84 10.87
N ARG A 81 -0.31 5.14 10.13
CA ARG A 81 -0.99 6.44 10.22
C ARG A 81 -1.63 6.64 11.60
N ALA A 82 -2.27 5.62 12.16
CA ALA A 82 -2.87 5.68 13.49
C ALA A 82 -1.86 6.07 14.58
N ILE A 83 -0.62 5.59 14.49
CA ILE A 83 0.47 5.97 15.41
C ILE A 83 1.18 7.28 15.02
N GLY A 84 0.63 8.09 14.11
CA GLY A 84 1.15 9.40 13.74
C GLY A 84 2.30 9.40 12.76
N VAL A 85 2.56 8.28 12.05
CA VAL A 85 3.50 8.24 10.93
C VAL A 85 2.75 8.62 9.65
N ASN A 86 3.09 9.76 9.05
CA ASN A 86 2.47 10.21 7.80
C ASN A 86 2.96 9.34 6.62
N LEU A 87 2.47 8.10 6.58
CA LEU A 87 2.79 7.12 5.54
C LEU A 87 1.81 7.26 4.37
N CYS A 88 2.35 7.46 3.18
CA CYS A 88 1.59 7.57 1.93
C CYS A 88 2.10 6.55 0.92
N GLU A 89 1.22 6.09 0.03
CA GLU A 89 1.65 5.28 -1.10
C GLU A 89 2.00 6.17 -2.30
N VAL A 90 3.00 5.73 -3.06
CA VAL A 90 3.40 6.32 -4.32
C VAL A 90 3.39 5.24 -5.40
N TYR A 91 2.83 5.56 -6.55
CA TYR A 91 2.87 4.71 -7.72
C TYR A 91 3.62 5.42 -8.85
N GLY A 92 4.46 4.67 -9.53
CA GLY A 92 5.22 5.15 -10.68
C GLY A 92 6.18 4.10 -11.19
N MET A 93 6.91 4.46 -12.21
CA MET A 93 7.85 3.56 -12.90
C MET A 93 9.04 4.35 -13.45
N SER A 94 10.06 3.64 -13.93
CA SER A 94 11.24 4.28 -14.51
C SER A 94 10.90 5.12 -15.74
N GLU A 95 9.94 4.67 -16.52
CA GLU A 95 9.44 5.32 -17.73
C GLU A 95 8.70 6.63 -17.44
N SER A 96 8.20 6.83 -16.24
CA SER A 96 7.64 8.11 -15.76
C SER A 96 8.63 8.95 -14.96
N THR A 97 9.91 8.56 -14.93
CA THR A 97 10.97 9.25 -14.17
C THR A 97 10.64 9.35 -12.67
N GLY A 98 9.91 8.37 -12.14
CA GLY A 98 9.44 8.29 -10.75
C GLY A 98 7.92 8.36 -10.64
N PRO A 99 7.38 9.15 -9.70
CA PRO A 99 5.96 9.15 -9.39
C PRO A 99 5.05 9.52 -10.57
N MET A 100 3.96 8.79 -10.72
CA MET A 100 2.79 9.13 -11.54
C MET A 100 1.65 9.63 -10.68
N THR A 101 1.44 8.97 -9.53
CA THR A 101 0.44 9.37 -8.55
C THR A 101 1.05 9.44 -7.17
N PHE A 102 0.58 10.39 -6.37
CA PHE A 102 1.04 10.59 -5.00
C PHE A 102 0.23 11.70 -4.33
N THR A 103 -0.05 11.57 -3.04
CA THR A 103 -0.53 12.68 -2.23
C THR A 103 -0.12 12.53 -0.78
N VAL A 104 0.15 13.66 -0.13
CA VAL A 104 0.33 13.77 1.33
C VAL A 104 -0.91 14.38 1.99
N GLU A 105 -1.76 15.02 1.20
CA GLU A 105 -3.00 15.65 1.62
C GLU A 105 -4.15 14.69 1.37
N ASN A 106 -4.97 14.45 2.41
CA ASN A 106 -6.15 13.59 2.34
C ASN A 106 -5.86 12.18 1.73
N PRO A 107 -4.85 11.44 2.22
CA PRO A 107 -4.56 10.12 1.68
C PRO A 107 -5.74 9.18 1.94
N LYS A 108 -6.03 8.32 0.95
CA LYS A 108 -7.04 7.26 1.08
C LYS A 108 -6.33 5.92 1.12
N ALA A 109 -6.45 5.18 2.22
CA ALA A 109 -5.85 3.86 2.38
C ALA A 109 -6.31 2.90 1.26
N GLY A 110 -5.37 2.15 0.71
CA GLY A 110 -5.60 1.25 -0.42
C GLY A 110 -5.63 1.94 -1.78
N THR A 111 -5.28 3.23 -1.84
CA THR A 111 -5.06 3.96 -3.10
C THR A 111 -3.64 4.48 -3.17
N VAL A 112 -3.15 4.70 -4.36
CA VAL A 112 -1.84 5.30 -4.61
C VAL A 112 -1.92 6.80 -4.92
N GLY A 113 -3.05 7.42 -4.55
CA GLY A 113 -3.29 8.85 -4.70
C GLY A 113 -3.73 9.29 -6.10
N PRO A 114 -3.98 10.59 -6.29
CA PRO A 114 -4.30 11.21 -7.58
C PRO A 114 -3.02 11.45 -8.40
N ALA A 115 -3.21 11.82 -9.68
CA ALA A 115 -2.11 12.25 -10.54
C ALA A 115 -1.30 13.40 -9.91
N ILE A 116 0.03 13.34 -10.04
CA ILE A 116 0.89 14.45 -9.59
C ILE A 116 0.60 15.73 -10.39
N PRO A 117 0.84 16.92 -9.83
CA PRO A 117 0.59 18.18 -10.51
C PRO A 117 1.29 18.28 -11.88
N GLY A 118 0.54 18.68 -12.90
CA GLY A 118 1.05 18.81 -14.27
C GLY A 118 1.06 17.51 -15.07
N SER A 119 0.43 16.46 -14.55
CA SER A 119 0.29 15.15 -15.16
C SER A 119 -1.16 14.71 -15.20
N GLU A 120 -1.43 13.70 -16.01
CA GLU A 120 -2.75 13.11 -16.15
C GLU A 120 -2.65 11.58 -16.03
N VAL A 121 -3.60 10.97 -15.32
CA VAL A 121 -3.80 9.53 -15.24
C VAL A 121 -5.19 9.20 -15.79
N ALA A 122 -5.29 8.16 -16.59
CA ALA A 122 -6.53 7.65 -17.13
C ALA A 122 -6.50 6.12 -17.17
N LEU A 123 -7.64 5.52 -17.50
CA LEU A 123 -7.75 4.09 -17.75
C LEU A 123 -8.07 3.86 -19.23
N ALA A 124 -7.34 2.95 -19.86
CA ALA A 124 -7.66 2.45 -21.18
C ALA A 124 -8.95 1.58 -21.12
N GLU A 125 -9.48 1.17 -22.30
CA GLU A 125 -10.72 0.38 -22.38
C GLU A 125 -10.67 -0.95 -21.61
N ASP A 126 -9.49 -1.53 -21.46
CA ASP A 126 -9.26 -2.80 -20.76
C ASP A 126 -8.89 -2.61 -19.27
N GLY A 127 -8.95 -1.36 -18.77
CA GLY A 127 -8.62 -1.00 -17.39
C GLY A 127 -7.12 -0.78 -17.14
N GLU A 128 -6.28 -0.80 -18.18
CA GLU A 128 -4.87 -0.47 -18.05
C GLU A 128 -4.69 0.99 -17.65
N VAL A 129 -3.84 1.23 -16.64
CA VAL A 129 -3.47 2.57 -16.21
C VAL A 129 -2.56 3.21 -17.27
N VAL A 130 -2.98 4.35 -17.79
CA VAL A 130 -2.20 5.15 -18.73
C VAL A 130 -1.89 6.52 -18.15
N PHE A 131 -0.70 7.02 -18.44
CA PHE A 131 -0.17 8.25 -17.85
C PHE A 131 0.36 9.21 -18.90
N ARG A 132 0.16 10.50 -18.67
CA ARG A 132 0.67 11.57 -19.53
C ARG A 132 1.23 12.70 -18.69
N GLY A 133 2.44 13.16 -19.02
CA GLY A 133 3.09 14.26 -18.30
C GLY A 133 4.49 14.55 -18.85
N SER A 134 5.04 15.68 -18.45
CA SER A 134 6.40 16.12 -18.87
C SER A 134 7.52 15.27 -18.28
N ASN A 135 7.22 14.43 -17.30
CA ASN A 135 8.12 13.49 -16.64
C ASN A 135 8.15 12.10 -17.32
N VAL A 136 7.34 11.89 -18.36
CA VAL A 136 7.43 10.67 -19.18
C VAL A 136 8.74 10.67 -19.97
N PHE A 137 9.44 9.55 -19.96
CA PHE A 137 10.71 9.38 -20.67
C PHE A 137 10.54 9.55 -22.19
N VAL A 138 11.63 9.84 -22.89
CA VAL A 138 11.60 10.00 -24.36
C VAL A 138 11.56 8.67 -25.11
N GLY A 139 11.91 7.56 -24.44
CA GLY A 139 11.89 6.23 -25.01
C GLY A 139 13.05 5.35 -24.58
N TYR A 140 13.02 4.09 -24.99
CA TYR A 140 14.07 3.11 -24.74
C TYR A 140 15.24 3.30 -25.71
N LEU A 141 16.46 3.30 -25.16
CA LEU A 141 17.69 3.46 -25.95
C LEU A 141 17.78 2.36 -27.02
N SER A 142 17.91 2.77 -28.27
CA SER A 142 18.04 1.89 -29.44
C SER A 142 16.88 0.88 -29.63
N GLN A 143 15.70 1.15 -29.03
CA GLN A 143 14.51 0.30 -29.15
C GLN A 143 13.28 1.13 -29.55
N PRO A 144 13.23 1.69 -30.78
CA PRO A 144 12.12 2.56 -31.19
C PRO A 144 10.79 1.82 -31.29
N GLU A 145 10.79 0.55 -31.68
CA GLU A 145 9.59 -0.28 -31.75
C GLU A 145 8.96 -0.48 -30.36
N LYS A 146 9.77 -0.87 -29.37
CA LYS A 146 9.33 -0.99 -27.97
C LYS A 146 8.85 0.34 -27.40
N THR A 147 9.49 1.44 -27.77
CA THR A 147 9.04 2.78 -27.37
C THR A 147 7.66 3.08 -27.93
N ALA A 148 7.42 2.79 -29.21
CA ALA A 148 6.11 2.98 -29.86
C ALA A 148 5.01 2.08 -29.30
N GLU A 149 5.34 0.87 -28.80
CA GLU A 149 4.41 -0.01 -28.09
C GLU A 149 4.09 0.49 -26.68
N THR A 150 5.00 1.25 -26.07
CA THR A 150 4.86 1.74 -24.68
C THR A 150 4.24 3.12 -24.61
N ILE A 151 4.55 4.01 -25.59
CA ILE A 151 3.95 5.34 -25.69
C ILE A 151 3.03 5.37 -26.92
N ILE A 152 1.72 5.33 -26.67
CA ILE A 152 0.70 5.29 -27.72
C ILE A 152 -0.11 6.59 -27.62
N ASP A 153 -0.19 7.35 -28.71
CA ASP A 153 -0.93 8.62 -28.80
C ASP A 153 -0.60 9.61 -27.66
N GLY A 154 0.67 9.60 -27.22
CA GLY A 154 1.17 10.47 -26.15
C GLY A 154 0.88 9.99 -24.74
N TRP A 155 0.32 8.80 -24.58
CA TRP A 155 0.10 8.14 -23.31
C TRP A 155 1.11 7.02 -23.06
N LEU A 156 1.73 7.04 -21.91
CA LEU A 156 2.56 5.94 -21.39
C LEU A 156 1.62 4.82 -20.88
N HIS A 157 1.73 3.64 -21.46
CA HIS A 157 1.04 2.43 -21.04
C HIS A 157 1.86 1.73 -19.95
N SER A 158 1.29 1.64 -18.75
CA SER A 158 2.02 1.14 -17.57
C SER A 158 2.15 -0.39 -17.53
N GLY A 159 1.22 -1.08 -18.16
CA GLY A 159 1.05 -2.53 -18.02
C GLY A 159 0.38 -2.95 -16.71
N ASP A 160 -0.10 -2.00 -15.93
CA ASP A 160 -0.81 -2.24 -14.67
C ASP A 160 -2.31 -1.99 -14.85
N ILE A 161 -3.16 -2.78 -14.21
CA ILE A 161 -4.60 -2.61 -14.18
C ILE A 161 -4.98 -1.84 -12.92
N GLY A 162 -5.88 -0.88 -13.05
CA GLY A 162 -6.32 -0.05 -11.94
C GLY A 162 -7.77 0.37 -12.03
N THR A 163 -8.20 1.11 -11.01
CA THR A 163 -9.49 1.81 -10.96
C THR A 163 -9.29 3.24 -10.46
N LEU A 164 -10.11 4.17 -10.94
CA LEU A 164 -10.15 5.55 -10.46
C LEU A 164 -11.48 5.78 -9.75
N ASP A 165 -11.43 6.42 -8.60
CA ASP A 165 -12.64 6.89 -7.94
C ASP A 165 -13.07 8.28 -8.47
N ASP A 166 -14.23 8.78 -8.00
CA ASP A 166 -14.81 10.06 -8.43
C ASP A 166 -13.92 11.27 -8.05
N ASP A 167 -13.04 11.14 -7.09
CA ASP A 167 -12.08 12.17 -6.67
C ASP A 167 -10.74 12.05 -7.41
N GLY A 168 -10.59 11.07 -8.31
CA GLY A 168 -9.39 10.84 -9.12
C GLY A 168 -8.28 10.07 -8.41
N TYR A 169 -8.59 9.37 -7.30
CA TYR A 169 -7.63 8.50 -6.64
C TYR A 169 -7.52 7.17 -7.37
N LEU A 170 -6.28 6.79 -7.67
CA LEU A 170 -5.96 5.54 -8.35
C LEU A 170 -5.79 4.41 -7.34
N THR A 171 -6.44 3.29 -7.60
CA THR A 171 -6.16 2.00 -6.95
C THR A 171 -5.53 1.07 -7.98
N ILE A 172 -4.35 0.53 -7.67
CA ILE A 172 -3.72 -0.49 -8.50
C ILE A 172 -4.30 -1.85 -8.12
N VAL A 173 -4.80 -2.56 -9.12
CA VAL A 173 -5.32 -3.93 -8.94
C VAL A 173 -4.17 -4.92 -9.01
N ASP A 174 -3.44 -4.94 -10.14
CA ASP A 174 -2.24 -5.78 -10.35
C ASP A 174 -1.62 -5.51 -11.71
N ARG A 175 -0.51 -6.18 -12.00
CA ARG A 175 0.07 -6.23 -13.33
C ARG A 175 -0.81 -7.00 -14.32
N LYS A 176 -1.06 -6.42 -15.48
CA LYS A 176 -1.89 -7.02 -16.55
C LYS A 176 -1.43 -8.44 -16.93
N LYS A 177 -0.10 -8.67 -16.93
CA LYS A 177 0.50 -9.97 -17.27
C LYS A 177 0.58 -10.94 -16.09
N GLU A 178 0.37 -10.48 -14.87
CA GLU A 178 0.51 -11.28 -13.65
C GLU A 178 -0.85 -11.65 -13.04
N LEU A 179 -1.94 -11.02 -13.50
CA LEU A 179 -3.29 -11.37 -13.05
C LEU A 179 -3.56 -12.86 -13.22
N ILE A 180 -3.98 -13.50 -12.14
CA ILE A 180 -4.53 -14.84 -12.17
C ILE A 180 -5.92 -14.79 -12.80
N VAL A 181 -6.10 -15.39 -13.97
CA VAL A 181 -7.42 -15.58 -14.57
C VAL A 181 -7.87 -17.01 -14.28
N THR A 182 -8.78 -17.17 -13.32
CA THR A 182 -9.30 -18.50 -12.99
C THR A 182 -10.06 -19.13 -14.17
N ALA A 183 -10.23 -20.46 -14.17
CA ALA A 183 -11.00 -21.17 -15.19
C ALA A 183 -12.47 -20.67 -15.32
N GLY A 184 -12.99 -19.97 -14.30
CA GLY A 184 -14.29 -19.29 -14.34
C GLY A 184 -14.26 -17.86 -14.87
N GLY A 185 -13.09 -17.36 -15.32
CA GLY A 185 -12.92 -16.01 -15.88
C GLY A 185 -12.80 -14.90 -14.80
N LYS A 186 -12.62 -15.26 -13.52
CA LYS A 186 -12.42 -14.27 -12.46
C LYS A 186 -10.95 -13.83 -12.44
N ASN A 187 -10.73 -12.52 -12.52
CA ASN A 187 -9.41 -11.90 -12.32
C ASN A 187 -9.12 -11.78 -10.83
N ILE A 188 -7.97 -12.23 -10.42
CA ILE A 188 -7.49 -12.18 -9.03
C ILE A 188 -6.05 -11.67 -9.04
N SER A 189 -5.77 -10.66 -8.20
CA SER A 189 -4.43 -10.16 -7.96
C SER A 189 -3.66 -11.14 -7.08
N PRO A 190 -2.58 -11.79 -7.55
CA PRO A 190 -1.71 -12.56 -6.70
C PRO A 190 -1.00 -11.67 -5.67
N ALA A 191 -0.55 -10.48 -6.07
CA ALA A 191 0.20 -9.58 -5.19
C ALA A 191 -0.62 -9.13 -3.98
N ASN A 192 -1.90 -8.77 -4.17
CA ASN A 192 -2.79 -8.41 -3.07
C ASN A 192 -3.05 -9.60 -2.14
N LEU A 193 -3.32 -10.78 -2.71
CA LEU A 193 -3.54 -12.00 -1.93
C LEU A 193 -2.32 -12.38 -1.09
N GLU A 194 -1.13 -12.24 -1.67
CA GLU A 194 0.15 -12.51 -1.00
C GLU A 194 0.46 -11.47 0.09
N ALA A 195 0.09 -10.21 -0.13
CA ALA A 195 0.22 -9.16 0.89
C ALA A 195 -0.67 -9.46 2.10
N GLU A 196 -1.93 -9.83 1.89
CA GLU A 196 -2.86 -10.22 2.96
C GLU A 196 -2.37 -11.47 3.72
N LEU A 197 -1.88 -12.48 3.01
CA LEU A 197 -1.34 -13.68 3.65
C LEU A 197 -0.10 -13.40 4.52
N LYS A 198 0.72 -12.42 4.14
CA LYS A 198 1.89 -11.98 4.92
C LYS A 198 1.53 -11.15 6.15
N MET A 199 0.28 -10.71 6.31
CA MET A 199 -0.20 -10.10 7.57
C MET A 199 -0.35 -11.13 8.69
N ILE A 200 -0.38 -12.42 8.38
CA ILE A 200 -0.39 -13.50 9.38
C ILE A 200 1.02 -13.63 9.96
N ASP A 201 1.21 -13.33 11.24
CA ASP A 201 2.51 -13.23 11.94
C ASP A 201 3.50 -14.36 11.62
N ILE A 202 2.99 -15.60 11.46
CA ILE A 202 3.81 -16.78 11.22
C ILE A 202 4.22 -16.95 9.76
N VAL A 203 3.68 -16.14 8.84
CA VAL A 203 3.94 -16.21 7.40
C VAL A 203 5.05 -15.24 7.03
N GLY A 204 6.22 -15.77 6.64
CA GLY A 204 7.33 -14.96 6.14
C GLY A 204 7.24 -14.66 4.65
N GLN A 205 6.74 -15.62 3.85
CA GLN A 205 6.54 -15.43 2.41
C GLN A 205 5.28 -16.17 1.95
N ALA A 206 4.63 -15.63 0.90
CA ALA A 206 3.49 -16.25 0.27
C ALA A 206 3.63 -16.17 -1.26
N ALA A 207 3.11 -17.19 -1.98
CA ALA A 207 3.00 -17.19 -3.43
C ALA A 207 1.63 -17.74 -3.84
N ALA A 208 0.83 -16.96 -4.54
CA ALA A 208 -0.50 -17.34 -5.02
C ALA A 208 -0.38 -18.10 -6.37
N ILE A 209 -1.12 -19.19 -6.52
CA ILE A 209 -1.11 -20.05 -7.70
C ILE A 209 -2.55 -20.36 -8.10
N GLY A 210 -2.95 -19.98 -9.31
CA GLY A 210 -4.35 -20.19 -9.71
C GLY A 210 -4.69 -19.93 -11.17
N ASP A 211 -3.73 -19.49 -11.98
CA ASP A 211 -3.99 -19.18 -13.38
C ASP A 211 -4.52 -20.41 -14.13
N GLN A 212 -5.62 -20.22 -14.87
CA GLN A 212 -6.36 -21.29 -15.59
C GLN A 212 -6.88 -22.42 -14.68
N ARG A 213 -6.88 -22.27 -13.34
CA ARG A 213 -7.36 -23.28 -12.40
C ARG A 213 -8.75 -22.97 -11.87
N LYS A 214 -9.42 -23.99 -11.34
CA LYS A 214 -10.78 -23.86 -10.76
C LYS A 214 -10.77 -23.09 -9.44
N PHE A 215 -9.64 -23.06 -8.73
CA PHE A 215 -9.46 -22.38 -7.46
C PHE A 215 -8.01 -21.85 -7.35
N VAL A 216 -7.83 -20.85 -6.50
CA VAL A 216 -6.52 -20.33 -6.15
C VAL A 216 -6.02 -21.07 -4.92
N SER A 217 -4.73 -21.38 -4.92
CA SER A 217 -3.98 -21.96 -3.80
C SER A 217 -2.83 -21.02 -3.45
N ALA A 218 -2.31 -21.11 -2.23
CA ALA A 218 -1.11 -20.40 -1.85
C ALA A 218 -0.05 -21.37 -1.32
N LEU A 219 1.20 -21.11 -1.69
CA LEU A 219 2.37 -21.69 -1.03
C LEU A 219 2.84 -20.69 0.03
N LEU A 220 2.97 -21.15 1.28
CA LEU A 220 3.41 -20.33 2.40
C LEU A 220 4.76 -20.80 2.91
N VAL A 221 5.64 -19.86 3.19
CA VAL A 221 6.89 -20.09 3.90
C VAL A 221 6.78 -19.47 5.27
N LEU A 222 7.03 -20.23 6.31
CA LEU A 222 6.97 -19.72 7.69
C LEU A 222 8.14 -18.77 7.95
N ASP A 223 7.85 -17.73 8.75
CA ASP A 223 8.88 -16.83 9.24
C ASP A 223 9.85 -17.60 10.18
N PRO A 224 11.16 -17.61 9.89
CA PRO A 224 12.14 -18.40 10.64
C PRO A 224 12.36 -17.88 12.06
N GLU A 225 12.01 -16.64 12.38
CA GLU A 225 12.16 -16.06 13.71
C GLU A 225 10.89 -16.27 14.55
N VAL A 226 9.71 -16.08 13.94
CA VAL A 226 8.41 -16.16 14.63
C VAL A 226 7.92 -17.59 14.81
N ALA A 227 8.10 -18.46 13.81
CA ALA A 227 7.57 -19.82 13.84
C ALA A 227 8.08 -20.66 15.02
N PRO A 228 9.39 -20.66 15.39
CA PRO A 228 9.88 -21.38 16.57
C PRO A 228 9.29 -20.86 17.89
N ILE A 229 9.10 -19.55 18.00
CA ILE A 229 8.54 -18.93 19.20
C ILE A 229 7.06 -19.34 19.41
N ARG A 230 6.28 -19.35 18.32
CA ARG A 230 4.88 -19.81 18.35
C ARG A 230 4.76 -21.31 18.66
N ALA A 231 5.64 -22.15 18.12
CA ALA A 231 5.65 -23.59 18.38
C ALA A 231 5.97 -23.94 19.85
N GLN A 232 6.67 -23.06 20.58
CA GLN A 232 6.98 -23.27 22.01
C GLN A 232 5.86 -22.80 22.94
N ARG A 233 4.90 -21.99 22.45
CA ARG A 233 3.76 -21.46 23.24
C ARG A 233 2.52 -22.37 23.18
N ASN A 234 2.51 -23.40 22.35
CA ASN A 234 1.47 -24.43 22.24
C ASN A 234 1.98 -25.77 22.82
#